data_e5dfca6242a7e823f2328288b1215c0a
#
_entry.id   e5dfca6242a7e823f2328288b1215c0a
#
_cell.length_a   1.000
_cell.length_b   1.000
_cell.length_c   1.000
_cell.angle_alpha   90.00
_cell.angle_beta   90.00
_cell.angle_gamma   90.00
#
_symmetry.space_group_name_H-M   'P 1'
#
loop_
_entity.id
_entity.type
_entity.pdbx_description
1 polymer ?
#
loop_
_entity_poly.entity_id
_entity_poly.type
_entity_poly.pdbx_seq_one_letter_code
_entity_poly.pdbx_strand_id
1 'polypeptide(L)'
;MTPLPPLTLENHLASGAAAAALRRDVRQGLTARAKSLPPKWFYDEAGSDLFDEITRLPEYYPTRTEAGLLRAHAADIAAACGADTLVELGSGTSEKTRMLLDALDPNTFIPFDVDSGVLRAAGDALVAEYPGMSVRAVCGDFEKDLARYRGRGGAWWRFSDRR
;
A
#
# COMPACT_ATOMS: atom_id res chain seq x y z
N MET A 1 -0.66 28.41 -9.53
CA MET A 1 -0.24 27.20 -8.81
C MET A 1 0.47 26.30 -9.81
N THR A 2 1.72 25.91 -9.56
CA THR A 2 2.42 24.95 -10.40
C THR A 2 1.71 23.61 -10.24
N PRO A 3 1.35 22.93 -11.35
CA PRO A 3 0.75 21.60 -11.24
C PRO A 3 1.72 20.67 -10.53
N LEU A 4 1.21 19.85 -9.62
CA LEU A 4 2.01 18.82 -8.96
C LEU A 4 2.54 17.85 -10.04
N PRO A 5 3.78 17.37 -9.93
CA PRO A 5 4.26 16.34 -10.85
C PRO A 5 3.36 15.10 -10.74
N PRO A 6 3.12 14.40 -11.85
CA PRO A 6 2.19 13.26 -11.86
C PRO A 6 2.61 12.14 -10.91
N LEU A 7 3.93 11.93 -10.71
CA LEU A 7 4.48 10.98 -9.74
C LEU A 7 5.54 11.65 -8.86
N THR A 8 5.40 11.50 -7.55
CA THR A 8 6.46 11.77 -6.57
C THR A 8 6.72 10.52 -5.74
N LEU A 9 7.99 10.27 -5.39
CA LEU A 9 8.38 9.20 -4.48
C LEU A 9 9.15 9.78 -3.31
N GLU A 10 8.53 9.72 -2.13
CA GLU A 10 9.14 10.12 -0.87
C GLU A 10 9.68 8.87 -0.16
N ASN A 11 10.93 8.90 0.31
CA ASN A 11 11.51 7.78 1.05
C ASN A 11 11.88 8.24 2.46
N HIS A 12 11.19 7.67 3.45
CA HIS A 12 11.41 7.95 4.88
C HIS A 12 12.22 6.86 5.58
N LEU A 13 12.55 5.77 4.89
CA LEU A 13 13.37 4.70 5.44
C LEU A 13 14.83 5.12 5.39
N ALA A 14 15.47 5.23 6.56
CA ALA A 14 16.91 5.45 6.62
C ALA A 14 17.66 4.24 6.02
N SER A 15 18.76 4.51 5.31
CA SER A 15 19.61 3.45 4.76
C SER A 15 20.01 2.47 5.87
N GLY A 16 19.82 1.16 5.61
CA GLY A 16 20.11 0.10 6.57
C GLY A 16 19.09 -0.07 7.71
N ALA A 17 18.05 0.76 7.80
CA ALA A 17 17.06 0.68 8.87
C ALA A 17 16.34 -0.67 8.88
N ALA A 18 15.96 -1.20 7.71
CA ALA A 18 15.32 -2.51 7.58
C ALA A 18 16.23 -3.64 8.09
N ALA A 19 17.51 -3.64 7.69
CA ALA A 19 18.48 -4.63 8.15
C ALA A 19 18.73 -4.54 9.66
N ALA A 20 18.79 -3.35 10.22
CA ALA A 20 18.94 -3.15 11.66
C ALA A 20 17.70 -3.65 12.43
N ALA A 21 16.49 -3.36 11.92
CA ALA A 21 15.25 -3.83 12.48
C ALA A 21 15.14 -5.37 12.43
N LEU A 22 15.45 -5.99 11.29
CA LEU A 22 15.47 -7.45 11.15
C LEU A 22 16.42 -8.10 12.18
N ARG A 23 17.64 -7.61 12.28
CA ARG A 23 18.63 -8.14 13.26
C ARG A 23 18.12 -8.04 14.69
N ARG A 24 17.47 -6.95 15.05
CA ARG A 24 16.87 -6.74 16.37
C ARG A 24 15.73 -7.74 16.61
N ASP A 25 14.79 -7.84 15.68
CA ASP A 25 13.61 -8.69 15.79
C ASP A 25 14.00 -10.17 15.81
N VAL A 26 14.97 -10.60 14.98
CA VAL A 26 15.53 -11.96 14.99
C VAL A 26 16.18 -12.25 16.35
N ARG A 27 17.04 -11.35 16.84
CA ARG A 27 17.70 -11.55 18.13
C ARG A 27 16.67 -11.66 19.25
N GLN A 28 15.74 -10.73 19.32
CA GLN A 28 14.72 -10.70 20.36
C GLN A 28 13.78 -11.91 20.27
N GLY A 29 13.27 -12.23 19.09
CA GLY A 29 12.28 -13.28 18.91
C GLY A 29 12.87 -14.69 19.05
N LEU A 30 14.07 -14.95 18.52
CA LEU A 30 14.65 -16.29 18.56
C LEU A 30 15.43 -16.60 19.87
N THR A 31 15.74 -15.59 20.69
CA THR A 31 16.29 -15.81 22.03
C THR A 31 15.22 -15.89 23.12
N ALA A 32 13.98 -15.48 22.84
CA ALA A 32 12.85 -15.61 23.76
C ALA A 32 12.52 -17.09 24.02
N ARG A 33 11.87 -17.38 25.17
CA ARG A 33 11.43 -18.74 25.51
C ARG A 33 10.43 -19.28 24.47
N ALA A 34 9.43 -18.50 24.14
CA ALA A 34 8.53 -18.74 23.00
C ALA A 34 9.12 -18.07 21.77
N LYS A 35 9.59 -18.88 20.80
CA LYS A 35 10.21 -18.38 19.56
C LYS A 35 9.15 -17.72 18.69
N SER A 36 9.45 -16.53 18.18
CA SER A 36 8.57 -15.81 17.24
C SER A 36 9.36 -14.87 16.35
N LEU A 37 8.82 -14.62 15.16
CA LEU A 37 9.31 -13.56 14.27
C LEU A 37 8.12 -12.78 13.75
N PRO A 38 8.21 -11.45 13.63
CA PRO A 38 7.16 -10.64 13.00
C PRO A 38 6.91 -11.08 11.56
N PRO A 39 5.65 -11.30 11.14
CA PRO A 39 5.32 -11.79 9.79
C PRO A 39 5.82 -10.91 8.66
N LYS A 40 6.00 -9.61 8.88
CA LYS A 40 6.52 -8.65 7.88
C LYS A 40 7.84 -9.08 7.22
N TRP A 41 8.63 -9.93 7.90
CA TRP A 41 9.91 -10.41 7.37
C TRP A 41 9.78 -11.56 6.38
N PHE A 42 8.57 -12.06 6.15
CA PHE A 42 8.27 -13.04 5.11
C PHE A 42 7.91 -12.42 3.76
N TYR A 43 7.82 -11.09 3.69
CA TYR A 43 7.47 -10.33 2.48
C TYR A 43 8.72 -9.65 1.87
N ASP A 44 9.80 -10.41 1.71
CA ASP A 44 10.88 -10.07 0.79
C ASP A 44 10.46 -10.42 -0.66
N GLU A 45 11.35 -10.20 -1.64
CA GLU A 45 11.04 -10.46 -3.05
C GLU A 45 10.51 -11.90 -3.26
N ALA A 46 11.23 -12.91 -2.76
CA ALA A 46 10.81 -14.30 -2.88
C ALA A 46 9.51 -14.60 -2.13
N GLY A 47 9.33 -14.04 -0.95
CA GLY A 47 8.11 -14.20 -0.15
C GLY A 47 6.90 -13.53 -0.78
N SER A 48 7.09 -12.40 -1.46
CA SER A 48 6.04 -11.73 -2.23
C SER A 48 5.60 -12.56 -3.42
N ASP A 49 6.54 -13.14 -4.17
CA ASP A 49 6.23 -14.05 -5.29
C ASP A 49 5.47 -15.29 -4.81
N LEU A 50 5.92 -15.89 -3.69
CA LEU A 50 5.22 -17.03 -3.08
C LEU A 50 3.80 -16.66 -2.59
N PHE A 51 3.61 -15.44 -2.08
CA PHE A 51 2.29 -14.97 -1.70
C PHE A 51 1.37 -14.86 -2.92
N ASP A 52 1.87 -14.34 -4.04
CA ASP A 52 1.10 -14.27 -5.28
C ASP A 52 0.71 -15.67 -5.78
N GLU A 53 1.57 -16.68 -5.64
CA GLU A 53 1.19 -18.07 -5.90
C GLU A 53 0.09 -18.57 -4.96
N ILE A 54 0.18 -18.26 -3.66
CA ILE A 54 -0.85 -18.61 -2.65
C ILE A 54 -2.21 -18.00 -3.04
N THR A 55 -2.25 -16.78 -3.53
CA THR A 55 -3.53 -16.13 -3.92
C THR A 55 -4.25 -16.83 -5.06
N ARG A 56 -3.56 -17.65 -5.86
CA ARG A 56 -4.10 -18.44 -6.96
C ARG A 56 -4.67 -19.79 -6.52
N LEU A 57 -4.35 -20.25 -5.30
CA LEU A 57 -4.84 -21.54 -4.79
C LEU A 57 -6.37 -21.49 -4.56
N PRO A 58 -7.10 -22.57 -4.89
CA PRO A 58 -8.53 -22.64 -4.62
C PRO A 58 -8.88 -22.42 -3.14
N GLU A 59 -8.04 -22.92 -2.24
CA GLU A 59 -8.22 -22.86 -0.78
C GLU A 59 -8.04 -21.45 -0.24
N TYR A 60 -7.23 -20.60 -0.91
CA TYR A 60 -6.99 -19.24 -0.49
C TYR A 60 -8.03 -18.29 -1.11
N TYR A 61 -9.25 -18.37 -0.61
CA TYR A 61 -10.39 -17.57 -1.08
C TYR A 61 -10.36 -16.08 -0.70
N PRO A 62 -9.62 -15.58 0.34
CA PRO A 62 -9.76 -14.21 0.83
C PRO A 62 -9.53 -13.16 -0.25
N THR A 63 -8.46 -13.29 -1.06
CA THR A 63 -8.14 -12.33 -2.15
C THR A 63 -9.29 -12.23 -3.16
N ARG A 64 -9.87 -13.37 -3.57
CA ARG A 64 -10.98 -13.39 -4.52
C ARG A 64 -12.27 -12.82 -3.93
N THR A 65 -12.54 -13.13 -2.67
CA THR A 65 -13.71 -12.60 -1.96
C THR A 65 -13.60 -11.10 -1.77
N GLU A 66 -12.45 -10.60 -1.34
CA GLU A 66 -12.18 -9.18 -1.20
C GLU A 66 -12.34 -8.43 -2.52
N ALA A 67 -11.74 -8.93 -3.60
CA ALA A 67 -11.91 -8.36 -4.93
C ALA A 67 -13.38 -8.37 -5.39
N GLY A 68 -14.13 -9.41 -5.04
CA GLY A 68 -15.58 -9.49 -5.29
C GLY A 68 -16.37 -8.44 -4.52
N LEU A 69 -16.06 -8.26 -3.24
CA LEU A 69 -16.69 -7.25 -2.38
C LEU A 69 -16.35 -5.82 -2.85
N LEU A 70 -15.09 -5.55 -3.16
CA LEU A 70 -14.70 -4.25 -3.71
C LEU A 70 -15.45 -3.95 -5.01
N ARG A 71 -15.51 -4.91 -5.92
CA ARG A 71 -16.24 -4.75 -7.19
C ARG A 71 -17.73 -4.48 -6.99
N ALA A 72 -18.33 -5.11 -5.98
CA ALA A 72 -19.76 -4.94 -5.68
C ALA A 72 -20.07 -3.61 -4.97
N HIS A 73 -19.14 -3.08 -4.17
CA HIS A 73 -19.40 -1.99 -3.24
C HIS A 73 -18.54 -0.74 -3.45
N ALA A 74 -17.63 -0.71 -4.44
CA ALA A 74 -16.76 0.44 -4.66
C ALA A 74 -17.55 1.74 -4.90
N ALA A 75 -18.66 1.67 -5.65
CA ALA A 75 -19.53 2.82 -5.89
C ALA A 75 -20.22 3.32 -4.61
N ASP A 76 -20.68 2.40 -3.76
CA ASP A 76 -21.31 2.74 -2.47
C ASP A 76 -20.27 3.40 -1.53
N ILE A 77 -19.06 2.86 -1.51
CA ILE A 77 -17.93 3.41 -0.74
C ILE A 77 -17.62 4.83 -1.24
N ALA A 78 -17.50 5.02 -2.54
CA ALA A 78 -17.22 6.31 -3.14
C ALA A 78 -18.31 7.34 -2.80
N ALA A 79 -19.59 6.97 -2.93
CA ALA A 79 -20.71 7.82 -2.59
C ALA A 79 -20.75 8.19 -1.10
N ALA A 80 -20.38 7.25 -0.22
CA ALA A 80 -20.39 7.46 1.22
C ALA A 80 -19.24 8.36 1.72
N CYS A 81 -18.03 8.24 1.11
CA CYS A 81 -16.86 8.98 1.60
C CYS A 81 -16.60 10.30 0.85
N GLY A 82 -16.94 10.39 -0.45
CA GLY A 82 -16.69 11.59 -1.26
C GLY A 82 -15.25 12.08 -1.21
N ALA A 83 -14.30 11.14 -1.11
CA ALA A 83 -12.91 11.48 -0.89
C ALA A 83 -12.23 11.91 -2.18
N ASP A 84 -11.48 12.99 -2.14
CA ASP A 84 -10.61 13.48 -3.21
C ASP A 84 -9.17 12.95 -3.12
N THR A 85 -8.86 12.29 -2.02
CA THR A 85 -7.55 11.66 -1.76
C THR A 85 -7.74 10.24 -1.23
N LEU A 86 -7.14 9.27 -1.89
CA LEU A 86 -7.07 7.88 -1.45
C LEU A 86 -5.69 7.57 -0.88
N VAL A 87 -5.64 6.97 0.31
CA VAL A 87 -4.40 6.48 0.93
C VAL A 87 -4.50 4.98 1.09
N GLU A 88 -3.52 4.25 0.57
CA GLU A 88 -3.43 2.80 0.70
C GLU A 88 -2.21 2.39 1.53
N LEU A 89 -2.42 1.49 2.48
CA LEU A 89 -1.35 0.98 3.35
C LEU A 89 -0.96 -0.44 2.95
N GLY A 90 0.30 -0.65 2.57
CA GLY A 90 0.78 -1.90 2.02
C GLY A 90 0.27 -2.08 0.59
N SER A 91 0.53 -1.08 -0.27
CA SER A 91 -0.10 -1.01 -1.60
C SER A 91 0.38 -2.09 -2.57
N GLY A 92 1.63 -2.56 -2.42
CA GLY A 92 2.20 -3.50 -3.37
C GLY A 92 2.02 -3.03 -4.81
N THR A 93 1.42 -3.88 -5.66
CA THR A 93 1.13 -3.58 -7.08
C THR A 93 -0.14 -2.73 -7.29
N SER A 94 -0.90 -2.45 -6.25
CA SER A 94 -2.17 -1.68 -6.29
C SER A 94 -3.23 -2.25 -7.25
N GLU A 95 -3.24 -3.56 -7.51
CA GLU A 95 -4.22 -4.17 -8.44
C GLU A 95 -5.66 -4.01 -7.98
N LYS A 96 -5.95 -4.31 -6.71
CA LYS A 96 -7.29 -4.19 -6.15
C LYS A 96 -7.73 -2.73 -5.98
N THR A 97 -6.77 -1.85 -5.77
CA THR A 97 -7.00 -0.43 -5.57
C THR A 97 -7.61 0.25 -6.79
N ARG A 98 -7.32 -0.28 -8.00
CA ARG A 98 -7.92 0.23 -9.24
C ARG A 98 -9.44 0.28 -9.19
N MET A 99 -10.08 -0.68 -8.53
CA MET A 99 -11.55 -0.68 -8.35
C MET A 99 -12.03 0.52 -7.52
N LEU A 100 -11.23 0.96 -6.55
CA LEU A 100 -11.53 2.14 -5.75
C LEU A 100 -11.15 3.43 -6.50
N LEU A 101 -10.05 3.44 -7.24
CA LEU A 101 -9.65 4.57 -8.06
C LEU A 101 -10.70 4.88 -9.13
N ASP A 102 -11.20 3.83 -9.81
CA ASP A 102 -12.25 3.95 -10.83
C ASP A 102 -13.58 4.52 -10.26
N ALA A 103 -13.92 4.13 -9.02
CA ALA A 103 -15.16 4.56 -8.40
C ALA A 103 -15.07 5.94 -7.73
N LEU A 104 -13.91 6.26 -7.13
CA LEU A 104 -13.68 7.51 -6.39
C LEU A 104 -13.29 8.68 -7.30
N ASP A 105 -12.60 8.38 -8.40
CA ASP A 105 -11.96 9.39 -9.28
C ASP A 105 -11.17 10.44 -8.46
N PRO A 106 -10.23 10.03 -7.59
CA PRO A 106 -9.61 10.96 -6.67
C PRO A 106 -8.56 11.83 -7.38
N ASN A 107 -8.37 13.07 -6.91
CA ASN A 107 -7.31 13.94 -7.41
C ASN A 107 -5.92 13.46 -7.02
N THR A 108 -5.83 12.73 -5.90
CA THR A 108 -4.55 12.26 -5.34
C THR A 108 -4.65 10.83 -4.84
N PHE A 109 -3.67 10.02 -5.21
CA PHE A 109 -3.45 8.70 -4.63
C PHE A 109 -2.12 8.66 -3.88
N ILE A 110 -2.13 8.10 -2.66
CA ILE A 110 -0.95 8.00 -1.79
C ILE A 110 -0.73 6.53 -1.41
N PRO A 111 -0.02 5.75 -2.24
CA PRO A 111 0.39 4.40 -1.89
C PRO A 111 1.54 4.42 -0.89
N PHE A 112 1.40 3.63 0.21
CA PHE A 112 2.45 3.37 1.19
C PHE A 112 2.95 1.94 1.05
N ASP A 113 4.25 1.77 0.98
CA ASP A 113 4.91 0.46 1.06
C ASP A 113 6.33 0.62 1.62
N VAL A 114 6.97 -0.49 1.96
CA VAL A 114 8.37 -0.52 2.38
C VAL A 114 9.33 -0.72 1.21
N ASP A 115 8.82 -1.12 0.04
CA ASP A 115 9.59 -1.36 -1.18
C ASP A 115 9.45 -0.18 -2.16
N SER A 116 10.52 0.60 -2.27
CA SER A 116 10.56 1.76 -3.18
C SER A 116 10.57 1.37 -4.67
N GLY A 117 11.04 0.17 -5.02
CA GLY A 117 11.06 -0.33 -6.38
C GLY A 117 9.64 -0.68 -6.85
N VAL A 118 8.90 -1.43 -6.03
CA VAL A 118 7.49 -1.76 -6.27
C VAL A 118 6.64 -0.49 -6.36
N LEU A 119 6.81 0.45 -5.43
CA LEU A 119 6.11 1.74 -5.44
C LEU A 119 6.37 2.55 -6.71
N ARG A 120 7.60 2.57 -7.19
CA ARG A 120 7.94 3.28 -8.42
C ARG A 120 7.28 2.64 -9.63
N ALA A 121 7.42 1.32 -9.78
CA ALA A 121 6.83 0.60 -10.92
C ALA A 121 5.30 0.73 -10.94
N ALA A 122 4.64 0.56 -9.78
CA ALA A 122 3.19 0.74 -9.66
C ALA A 122 2.77 2.19 -9.93
N GLY A 123 3.54 3.17 -9.42
CA GLY A 123 3.27 4.59 -9.60
C GLY A 123 3.38 5.03 -11.07
N ASP A 124 4.41 4.58 -11.79
CA ASP A 124 4.58 4.86 -13.22
C ASP A 124 3.41 4.30 -14.04
N ALA A 125 2.96 3.08 -13.73
CA ALA A 125 1.80 2.47 -14.38
C ALA A 125 0.51 3.26 -14.09
N LEU A 126 0.27 3.63 -12.83
CA LEU A 126 -0.93 4.38 -12.43
C LEU A 126 -1.00 5.77 -13.05
N VAL A 127 0.11 6.48 -13.16
CA VAL A 127 0.15 7.78 -13.85
C VAL A 127 -0.22 7.66 -15.34
N ALA A 128 0.17 6.57 -15.99
CA ALA A 128 -0.21 6.31 -17.37
C ALA A 128 -1.69 5.93 -17.50
N GLU A 129 -2.24 5.18 -16.54
CA GLU A 129 -3.64 4.73 -16.54
C GLU A 129 -4.62 5.85 -16.15
N TYR A 130 -4.22 6.73 -15.22
CA TYR A 130 -5.08 7.79 -14.64
C TYR A 130 -4.53 9.19 -14.94
N PRO A 131 -4.61 9.66 -16.19
CA PRO A 131 -4.13 11.00 -16.56
C PRO A 131 -4.91 12.07 -15.79
N GLY A 132 -4.22 12.89 -15.02
CA GLY A 132 -4.82 13.94 -14.18
C GLY A 132 -4.78 13.64 -12.68
N MET A 133 -4.62 12.39 -12.27
CA MET A 133 -4.40 12.01 -10.88
C MET A 133 -2.93 12.19 -10.50
N SER A 134 -2.68 12.79 -9.33
CA SER A 134 -1.34 12.85 -8.74
C SER A 134 -1.06 11.62 -7.90
N VAL A 135 0.04 10.91 -8.18
CA VAL A 135 0.50 9.77 -7.38
C VAL A 135 1.64 10.23 -6.47
N ARG A 136 1.45 10.15 -5.16
CA ARG A 136 2.45 10.49 -4.14
C ARG A 136 2.87 9.22 -3.41
N ALA A 137 3.74 8.45 -4.00
CA ALA A 137 4.25 7.20 -3.44
C ALA A 137 5.13 7.47 -2.21
N VAL A 138 4.91 6.72 -1.15
CA VAL A 138 5.60 6.87 0.13
C VAL A 138 6.25 5.55 0.54
N CYS A 139 7.57 5.51 0.46
CA CYS A 139 8.37 4.42 1.00
C CYS A 139 8.63 4.69 2.49
N GLY A 140 7.95 3.95 3.38
CA GLY A 140 8.00 4.24 4.80
C GLY A 140 7.30 3.22 5.67
N ASP A 141 7.37 3.46 6.97
CA ASP A 141 6.63 2.73 7.99
C ASP A 141 5.32 3.47 8.28
N PHE A 142 4.19 2.98 7.77
CA PHE A 142 2.92 3.67 7.95
C PHE A 142 2.50 3.81 9.43
N GLU A 143 2.99 2.98 10.34
CA GLU A 143 2.74 3.14 11.77
C GLU A 143 3.37 4.45 12.31
N LYS A 144 4.46 4.92 11.70
CA LYS A 144 5.19 6.12 12.11
C LYS A 144 4.92 7.33 11.21
N ASP A 145 4.84 7.08 9.90
CA ASP A 145 4.88 8.15 8.91
C ASP A 145 3.49 8.61 8.44
N LEU A 146 2.43 7.80 8.64
CA LEU A 146 1.07 8.11 8.16
C LEU A 146 0.55 9.48 8.64
N ALA A 147 0.91 9.90 9.85
CA ALA A 147 0.44 11.17 10.40
C ALA A 147 0.87 12.40 9.56
N ARG A 148 1.94 12.28 8.76
CA ARG A 148 2.45 13.34 7.87
C ARG A 148 1.52 13.59 6.68
N TYR A 149 0.69 12.59 6.32
CA TYR A 149 -0.17 12.57 5.14
C TYR A 149 -1.64 12.75 5.48
N ARG A 150 -1.96 13.09 6.73
CA ARG A 150 -3.30 13.51 7.11
C ARG A 150 -3.62 14.83 6.41
N GLY A 151 -4.57 14.79 5.47
CA GLY A 151 -4.91 15.91 4.61
C GLY A 151 -5.25 17.17 5.39
N ARG A 152 -4.74 18.31 4.92
CA ARG A 152 -5.15 19.64 5.36
C ARG A 152 -6.30 20.06 4.44
N GLY A 153 -7.54 19.76 4.82
CA GLY A 153 -8.71 20.41 4.23
C GLY A 153 -9.44 19.71 3.10
N GLY A 154 -9.20 18.41 2.85
CA GLY A 154 -9.99 17.59 1.91
C GLY A 154 -10.55 16.34 2.58
N ALA A 155 -11.61 15.76 2.02
CA ALA A 155 -12.04 14.42 2.40
C ALA A 155 -10.97 13.41 1.93
N TRP A 156 -10.52 12.55 2.82
CA TRP A 156 -9.59 11.49 2.49
C TRP A 156 -10.09 10.17 3.05
N TRP A 157 -9.77 9.09 2.34
CA TRP A 157 -10.13 7.75 2.74
C TRP A 157 -8.88 6.86 2.80
N ARG A 158 -8.85 5.95 3.79
CA ARG A 158 -7.74 5.04 4.01
C ARG A 158 -8.18 3.61 3.72
N PHE A 159 -7.53 2.99 2.78
CA PHE A 159 -7.64 1.58 2.48
C PHE A 159 -6.42 0.82 3.01
N SER A 160 -6.59 -0.37 3.54
CA SER A 160 -5.49 -1.25 3.94
C SER A 160 -5.75 -2.62 3.35
N ASP A 161 -4.97 -2.98 2.36
CA ASP A 161 -4.82 -4.36 1.94
C ASP A 161 -3.82 -5.01 2.90
N ARG A 162 -4.34 -5.69 3.91
CA ARG A 162 -3.48 -6.44 4.83
C ARG A 162 -3.00 -7.69 4.12
N ARG A 163 -1.77 -7.63 3.68
CA ARG A 163 -1.02 -8.84 3.35
C ARG A 163 -0.55 -9.53 4.62
#